data_588d7888c6c5e63d61d5894c3883d214
#
_entry.id   588d7888c6c5e63d61d5894c3883d214
#
_cell.length_a   1.000
_cell.length_b   1.000
_cell.length_c   1.000
_cell.angle_alpha   90.00
_cell.angle_beta   90.00
_cell.angle_gamma   90.00
#
_symmetry.space_group_name_H-M   'P 1'
#
loop_
_entity.id
_entity.type
_entity.pdbx_description
1 polymer ?
#
loop_
_entity_poly.entity_id
_entity_poly.type
_entity_poly.pdbx_seq_one_letter_code
_entity_poly.pdbx_strand_id
1 'polypeptide(L)'
;MLISSDSVNRLAEYVENRDEVFCSGLFLSARWMIVSQLDHIGIQMIILPDRDSAEYCAADLYHLIEGDRVYFLPDSGKNLERSNYKSSLGVQRTSAIGKILEYKEGEQVIVVTYPSALEEVIPEKGRISGSLLKLTVGEERSYEDIKEILFSSGFERVDFVSEPGQFAVRGALIDIFSYSFNNPFRISFFGDEIESINIFDANTQLSKEKVEYVDIYPDLSSSEDEEGSMVTDILPADTLVWMDSSDMYKDRQFFQELNRFRRIYMELPLSRQDEEAVRFNISPQPVFNKNFELLTDDIR
;
A
#
# COMPACT_ATOMS: atom_id res chain seq x y z
N MET A 1 16.29 0.99 22.72
CA MET A 1 15.28 0.09 23.30
C MET A 1 15.41 -1.24 22.59
N LEU A 2 15.82 -2.31 23.27
CA LEU A 2 15.98 -3.63 22.66
C LEU A 2 14.67 -4.40 22.86
N ILE A 3 13.94 -4.63 21.77
CA ILE A 3 12.79 -5.54 21.78
C ILE A 3 13.36 -6.95 22.01
N SER A 4 12.79 -7.69 22.97
CA SER A 4 13.25 -9.06 23.24
C SER A 4 13.01 -9.95 22.05
N SER A 5 14.09 -10.56 21.55
CA SER A 5 14.00 -11.56 20.47
C SER A 5 13.06 -12.73 20.80
N ASP A 6 12.97 -13.09 22.08
CA ASP A 6 12.09 -14.17 22.55
C ASP A 6 10.60 -13.85 22.34
N SER A 7 10.17 -12.58 22.57
CA SER A 7 8.78 -12.18 22.34
C SER A 7 8.45 -12.15 20.85
N VAL A 8 9.40 -11.72 20.00
CA VAL A 8 9.20 -11.72 18.53
C VAL A 8 9.14 -13.15 18.00
N ASN A 9 10.03 -14.02 18.44
CA ASN A 9 10.03 -15.45 18.04
C ASN A 9 8.75 -16.16 18.48
N ARG A 10 8.26 -15.86 19.71
CA ARG A 10 7.00 -16.39 20.22
C ARG A 10 5.81 -15.86 19.40
N LEU A 11 5.84 -14.60 18.98
CA LEU A 11 4.81 -14.03 18.12
C LEU A 11 4.80 -14.77 16.77
N ALA A 12 5.95 -14.96 16.15
CA ALA A 12 6.09 -15.69 14.88
C ALA A 12 5.51 -17.11 14.99
N GLU A 13 5.89 -17.86 16.04
CA GLU A 13 5.37 -19.22 16.29
C GLU A 13 3.84 -19.21 16.47
N TYR A 14 3.29 -18.22 17.17
CA TYR A 14 1.84 -18.14 17.37
C TYR A 14 1.08 -17.80 16.09
N VAL A 15 1.62 -16.93 15.25
CA VAL A 15 1.04 -16.58 13.93
C VAL A 15 0.98 -17.80 13.01
N GLU A 16 1.97 -18.69 13.06
CA GLU A 16 1.95 -19.92 12.27
C GLU A 16 0.87 -20.91 12.71
N ASN A 17 0.54 -20.95 14.00
CA ASN A 17 -0.28 -22.00 14.61
C ASN A 17 -1.67 -21.54 15.08
N ARG A 18 -2.01 -20.27 14.93
CA ARG A 18 -3.27 -19.68 15.44
C ARG A 18 -3.89 -18.73 14.43
N ASP A 19 -5.20 -18.68 14.40
CA ASP A 19 -5.96 -17.72 13.57
C ASP A 19 -5.96 -16.31 14.19
N GLU A 20 -5.86 -16.23 15.52
CA GLU A 20 -5.84 -14.98 16.27
C GLU A 20 -4.70 -14.97 17.30
N VAL A 21 -3.93 -13.90 17.32
CA VAL A 21 -2.88 -13.67 18.31
C VAL A 21 -3.11 -12.31 18.97
N PHE A 22 -2.96 -12.26 20.29
CA PHE A 22 -3.11 -11.03 21.06
C PHE A 22 -1.73 -10.62 21.59
N CYS A 23 -1.44 -9.32 21.51
CA CYS A 23 -0.23 -8.73 22.07
C CYS A 23 -0.58 -7.81 23.24
N SER A 24 0.36 -7.63 24.15
CA SER A 24 0.26 -6.65 25.22
C SER A 24 1.59 -5.95 25.43
N GLY A 25 1.53 -4.69 25.92
CA GLY A 25 2.73 -3.88 26.19
C GLY A 25 3.38 -3.31 24.95
N LEU A 26 2.64 -3.19 23.82
CA LEU A 26 3.08 -2.53 22.60
C LEU A 26 2.64 -1.06 22.61
N PHE A 27 3.59 -0.13 22.54
CA PHE A 27 3.30 1.30 22.57
C PHE A 27 3.95 2.05 21.40
N LEU A 28 3.22 2.99 20.82
CA LEU A 28 3.69 3.91 19.79
C LEU A 28 4.46 3.22 18.65
N SER A 29 5.54 3.82 18.17
CA SER A 29 6.35 3.31 17.06
C SER A 29 7.05 1.97 17.33
N ALA A 30 7.08 1.48 18.58
CA ALA A 30 7.58 0.14 18.87
C ALA A 30 6.74 -0.97 18.21
N ARG A 31 5.45 -0.71 17.94
CA ARG A 31 4.57 -1.61 17.15
C ARG A 31 5.18 -1.86 15.77
N TRP A 32 5.62 -0.81 15.11
CA TRP A 32 6.16 -0.86 13.74
C TRP A 32 7.53 -1.55 13.67
N MET A 33 8.33 -1.42 14.73
CA MET A 33 9.57 -2.18 14.86
C MET A 33 9.31 -3.69 14.96
N ILE A 34 8.21 -4.12 15.55
CA ILE A 34 7.84 -5.54 15.60
C ILE A 34 7.32 -6.00 14.25
N VAL A 35 6.48 -5.23 13.58
CA VAL A 35 6.04 -5.51 12.21
C VAL A 35 7.26 -5.69 11.29
N SER A 36 8.27 -4.81 11.38
CA SER A 36 9.48 -4.88 10.56
C SER A 36 10.39 -6.08 10.87
N GLN A 37 10.31 -6.62 12.10
CA GLN A 37 11.10 -7.77 12.55
C GLN A 37 10.38 -9.11 12.35
N LEU A 38 9.07 -9.10 12.15
CA LEU A 38 8.32 -10.32 11.86
C LEU A 38 8.57 -10.71 10.40
N ASP A 39 9.38 -11.75 10.21
CA ASP A 39 9.71 -12.28 8.88
C ASP A 39 8.54 -13.11 8.34
N HIS A 40 7.46 -12.44 8.01
CA HIS A 40 6.29 -13.03 7.39
C HIS A 40 6.34 -12.82 5.88
N ILE A 41 6.41 -13.89 5.13
CA ILE A 41 6.31 -13.88 3.67
C ILE A 41 4.84 -13.79 3.31
N GLY A 42 4.47 -12.77 2.54
CA GLY A 42 3.08 -12.52 2.19
C GLY A 42 2.71 -11.05 2.35
N ILE A 43 1.40 -10.78 2.25
CA ILE A 43 0.87 -9.45 2.52
C ILE A 43 0.62 -9.30 4.02
N GLN A 44 1.19 -8.26 4.62
CA GLN A 44 0.84 -7.79 5.96
C GLN A 44 -0.05 -6.56 5.83
N MET A 45 -1.32 -6.66 6.20
CA MET A 45 -2.25 -5.52 6.20
C MET A 45 -2.39 -4.95 7.61
N ILE A 46 -2.07 -3.67 7.78
CA ILE A 46 -2.16 -2.96 9.07
C ILE A 46 -3.36 -2.03 9.00
N ILE A 47 -4.37 -2.28 9.85
CA ILE A 47 -5.59 -1.49 9.92
C ILE A 47 -5.53 -0.65 11.20
N LEU A 48 -5.51 0.66 11.05
CA LEU A 48 -5.47 1.64 12.13
C LEU A 48 -6.79 2.39 12.26
N PRO A 49 -7.06 3.05 13.40
CA PRO A 49 -8.37 3.64 13.67
C PRO A 49 -8.82 4.71 12.67
N ASP A 50 -7.87 5.48 12.17
CA ASP A 50 -8.11 6.66 11.33
C ASP A 50 -6.95 6.91 10.36
N ARG A 51 -7.18 7.86 9.45
CA ARG A 51 -6.20 8.26 8.44
C ARG A 51 -4.89 8.76 9.04
N ASP A 52 -4.95 9.64 10.02
CA ASP A 52 -3.75 10.27 10.59
C ASP A 52 -2.85 9.21 11.21
N SER A 53 -3.42 8.29 11.98
CA SER A 53 -2.69 7.16 12.57
C SER A 53 -2.06 6.26 11.51
N ALA A 54 -2.77 6.03 10.39
CA ALA A 54 -2.29 5.21 9.30
C ALA A 54 -1.18 5.92 8.49
N GLU A 55 -1.27 7.23 8.25
CA GLU A 55 -0.22 8.02 7.61
C GLU A 55 1.06 8.04 8.44
N TYR A 56 0.97 8.23 9.77
CA TYR A 56 2.14 8.15 10.66
C TYR A 56 2.77 6.77 10.66
N CYS A 57 1.97 5.71 10.72
CA CYS A 57 2.46 4.33 10.64
C CYS A 57 3.19 4.06 9.32
N ALA A 58 2.59 4.45 8.20
CA ALA A 58 3.21 4.28 6.89
C ALA A 58 4.54 5.03 6.80
N ALA A 59 4.60 6.28 7.29
CA ALA A 59 5.82 7.08 7.31
C ALA A 59 6.92 6.42 8.16
N ASP A 60 6.60 5.91 9.36
CA ASP A 60 7.55 5.19 10.20
C ASP A 60 8.08 3.92 9.49
N LEU A 61 7.18 3.14 8.88
CA LEU A 61 7.55 1.91 8.17
C LEU A 61 8.38 2.16 6.92
N TYR A 62 8.15 3.24 6.16
CA TYR A 62 9.01 3.65 5.04
C TYR A 62 10.46 3.89 5.45
N HIS A 63 10.68 4.33 6.69
CA HIS A 63 12.03 4.52 7.24
C HIS A 63 12.64 3.25 7.85
N LEU A 64 11.81 2.31 8.31
CA LEU A 64 12.27 1.08 8.96
C LEU A 64 12.55 -0.05 7.96
N ILE A 65 11.90 -0.04 6.82
CA ILE A 65 11.92 -1.13 5.84
C ILE A 65 12.51 -0.62 4.54
N GLU A 66 13.57 -1.28 4.09
CA GLU A 66 14.23 -0.94 2.84
C GLU A 66 13.44 -1.44 1.62
N GLY A 67 13.46 -0.65 0.56
CA GLY A 67 12.84 -0.97 -0.74
C GLY A 67 11.34 -0.66 -0.79
N ASP A 68 10.75 -0.87 -1.97
CA ASP A 68 9.34 -0.59 -2.26
C ASP A 68 8.43 -1.72 -1.74
N ARG A 69 8.35 -1.87 -0.41
CA ARG A 69 7.55 -2.92 0.24
C ARG A 69 6.39 -2.39 1.05
N VAL A 70 6.36 -1.10 1.34
CA VAL A 70 5.33 -0.44 2.15
C VAL A 70 4.41 0.36 1.24
N TYR A 71 3.11 0.15 1.35
CA TYR A 71 2.09 0.82 0.55
C TYR A 71 1.03 1.40 1.47
N PHE A 72 0.73 2.68 1.29
CA PHE A 72 -0.40 3.31 1.96
C PHE A 72 -1.64 3.18 1.10
N LEU A 73 -2.71 2.64 1.67
CA LEU A 73 -4.02 2.46 1.02
C LEU A 73 -5.03 3.44 1.65
N PRO A 74 -5.11 4.68 1.16
CA PRO A 74 -6.10 5.66 1.62
C PRO A 74 -7.48 5.42 1.02
N ASP A 75 -8.50 6.15 1.51
CA ASP A 75 -9.75 6.33 0.78
C ASP A 75 -9.54 7.22 -0.44
N SER A 76 -10.48 7.21 -1.38
CA SER A 76 -10.40 7.94 -2.65
C SER A 76 -10.42 9.47 -2.50
N GLY A 77 -10.68 9.99 -1.30
CA GLY A 77 -10.82 11.42 -1.05
C GLY A 77 -12.02 12.06 -1.77
N LYS A 78 -13.07 11.31 -2.12
CA LYS A 78 -14.28 11.82 -2.83
C LYS A 78 -14.87 13.07 -2.18
N ASN A 79 -14.76 13.19 -0.86
CA ASN A 79 -15.32 14.28 -0.07
C ASN A 79 -14.36 15.48 0.11
N LEU A 80 -13.17 15.45 -0.52
CA LEU A 80 -12.19 16.52 -0.39
C LEU A 80 -12.33 17.54 -1.53
N GLU A 81 -12.38 18.82 -1.17
CA GLU A 81 -12.49 19.93 -2.12
C GLU A 81 -11.19 20.24 -2.88
N ARG A 82 -10.03 19.81 -2.37
CA ARG A 82 -8.70 20.12 -2.94
C ARG A 82 -8.28 19.09 -3.99
N SER A 83 -8.24 19.50 -5.26
CA SER A 83 -7.95 18.62 -6.39
C SER A 83 -6.57 17.93 -6.32
N ASN A 84 -5.50 18.64 -5.97
CA ASN A 84 -4.14 18.07 -5.95
C ASN A 84 -3.96 17.00 -4.85
N TYR A 85 -4.55 17.20 -3.67
CA TYR A 85 -4.49 16.21 -2.60
C TYR A 85 -5.32 14.96 -2.94
N LYS A 86 -6.49 15.16 -3.54
CA LYS A 86 -7.34 14.06 -4.04
C LYS A 86 -6.61 13.22 -5.09
N SER A 87 -5.91 13.86 -6.03
CA SER A 87 -5.09 13.16 -7.04
C SER A 87 -4.00 12.32 -6.38
N SER A 88 -3.31 12.85 -5.37
CA SER A 88 -2.28 12.11 -4.61
C SER A 88 -2.85 10.87 -3.90
N LEU A 89 -4.04 10.98 -3.29
CA LEU A 89 -4.70 9.84 -2.64
C LEU A 89 -5.10 8.77 -3.65
N GLY A 90 -5.63 9.17 -4.81
CA GLY A 90 -5.98 8.26 -5.91
C GLY A 90 -4.77 7.45 -6.39
N VAL A 91 -3.61 8.11 -6.53
CA VAL A 91 -2.35 7.47 -6.91
C VAL A 91 -1.91 6.46 -5.86
N GLN A 92 -1.86 6.85 -4.58
CA GLN A 92 -1.45 5.97 -3.49
C GLN A 92 -2.37 4.75 -3.39
N ARG A 93 -3.70 4.99 -3.47
CA ARG A 93 -4.71 3.92 -3.45
C ARG A 93 -4.54 2.97 -4.63
N THR A 94 -4.40 3.48 -5.85
CA THR A 94 -4.19 2.67 -7.06
C THR A 94 -2.88 1.88 -6.98
N SER A 95 -1.80 2.49 -6.49
CA SER A 95 -0.51 1.81 -6.29
C SER A 95 -0.63 0.65 -5.30
N ALA A 96 -1.31 0.85 -4.17
CA ALA A 96 -1.52 -0.21 -3.19
C ALA A 96 -2.38 -1.36 -3.74
N ILE A 97 -3.50 -1.04 -4.43
CA ILE A 97 -4.37 -2.03 -5.07
C ILE A 97 -3.60 -2.79 -6.16
N GLY A 98 -2.86 -2.08 -7.02
CA GLY A 98 -2.03 -2.67 -8.06
C GLY A 98 -1.03 -3.67 -7.47
N LYS A 99 -0.32 -3.29 -6.39
CA LYS A 99 0.65 -4.19 -5.74
C LYS A 99 -0.01 -5.42 -5.12
N ILE A 100 -1.21 -5.30 -4.55
CA ILE A 100 -1.97 -6.46 -4.06
C ILE A 100 -2.30 -7.42 -5.22
N LEU A 101 -2.72 -6.88 -6.37
CA LEU A 101 -3.09 -7.69 -7.56
C LEU A 101 -1.89 -8.34 -8.23
N GLU A 102 -0.72 -7.69 -8.19
CA GLU A 102 0.55 -8.19 -8.74
C GLU A 102 1.32 -9.10 -7.78
N TYR A 103 0.85 -9.22 -6.53
CA TYR A 103 1.53 -10.01 -5.51
C TYR A 103 1.89 -11.40 -6.02
N LYS A 104 3.13 -11.81 -5.78
CA LYS A 104 3.66 -13.14 -6.10
C LYS A 104 4.07 -13.84 -4.81
N GLU A 105 3.82 -15.14 -4.76
CA GLU A 105 4.26 -15.98 -3.66
C GLU A 105 5.77 -15.81 -3.41
N GLY A 106 6.14 -15.59 -2.16
CA GLY A 106 7.53 -15.34 -1.74
C GLY A 106 7.90 -13.86 -1.61
N GLU A 107 7.02 -12.94 -2.02
CA GLU A 107 7.21 -11.50 -1.77
C GLU A 107 6.77 -11.13 -0.35
N GLN A 108 7.33 -10.04 0.17
CA GLN A 108 6.92 -9.42 1.42
C GLN A 108 6.37 -8.01 1.10
N VAL A 109 5.10 -7.81 1.41
CA VAL A 109 4.39 -6.55 1.14
C VAL A 109 3.66 -6.10 2.40
N ILE A 110 3.76 -4.81 2.73
CA ILE A 110 3.05 -4.20 3.85
C ILE A 110 2.09 -3.16 3.32
N VAL A 111 0.81 -3.30 3.65
CA VAL A 111 -0.24 -2.36 3.28
C VAL A 111 -0.80 -1.73 4.55
N VAL A 112 -0.69 -0.41 4.66
CA VAL A 112 -1.23 0.35 5.80
C VAL A 112 -2.52 1.04 5.39
N THR A 113 -3.56 0.89 6.18
CA THR A 113 -4.91 1.39 5.85
C THR A 113 -5.75 1.70 7.10
N TYR A 114 -6.99 2.11 6.89
CA TYR A 114 -7.96 2.46 7.92
C TYR A 114 -9.40 2.16 7.44
N PRO A 115 -10.42 2.13 8.34
CA PRO A 115 -11.76 1.64 8.04
C PRO A 115 -12.43 2.26 6.80
N SER A 116 -12.44 3.59 6.66
CA SER A 116 -13.12 4.23 5.52
C SER A 116 -12.50 3.85 4.17
N ALA A 117 -11.19 3.58 4.15
CA ALA A 117 -10.52 3.13 2.94
C ALA A 117 -10.91 1.70 2.52
N LEU A 118 -11.18 0.82 3.50
CA LEU A 118 -11.61 -0.56 3.26
C LEU A 118 -13.10 -0.67 2.91
N GLU A 119 -13.91 0.29 3.35
CA GLU A 119 -15.35 0.34 3.06
C GLU A 119 -15.67 0.92 1.67
N GLU A 120 -14.69 1.49 0.99
CA GLU A 120 -14.86 1.94 -0.39
C GLU A 120 -14.69 0.79 -1.39
N VAL A 121 -15.64 0.70 -2.32
CA VAL A 121 -15.58 -0.26 -3.42
C VAL A 121 -14.54 0.12 -4.46
N ILE A 122 -13.90 -0.89 -5.02
CA ILE A 122 -12.97 -0.82 -6.14
C ILE A 122 -13.58 -1.51 -7.36
N PRO A 123 -13.10 -1.25 -8.59
CA PRO A 123 -13.56 -1.98 -9.75
C PRO A 123 -13.36 -3.50 -9.57
N GLU A 124 -14.26 -4.31 -10.15
CA GLU A 124 -14.11 -5.76 -10.10
C GLU A 124 -12.79 -6.23 -10.70
N LYS A 125 -12.18 -7.27 -10.12
CA LYS A 125 -10.90 -7.84 -10.56
C LYS A 125 -10.87 -8.16 -12.06
N GLY A 126 -11.97 -8.64 -12.62
CA GLY A 126 -12.08 -8.93 -14.07
C GLY A 126 -11.96 -7.67 -14.93
N ARG A 127 -12.55 -6.57 -14.51
CA ARG A 127 -12.46 -5.25 -15.19
C ARG A 127 -11.06 -4.66 -15.07
N ILE A 128 -10.45 -4.75 -13.89
CA ILE A 128 -9.08 -4.28 -13.68
C ILE A 128 -8.11 -5.01 -14.61
N SER A 129 -8.21 -6.33 -14.70
CA SER A 129 -7.36 -7.13 -15.59
C SER A 129 -7.56 -6.80 -17.08
N GLY A 130 -8.76 -6.39 -17.47
CA GLY A 130 -9.09 -5.99 -18.84
C GLY A 130 -8.62 -4.58 -19.21
N SER A 131 -8.43 -3.69 -18.22
CA SER A 131 -7.99 -2.31 -18.41
C SER A 131 -6.49 -2.10 -18.14
N LEU A 132 -5.79 -3.13 -17.68
CA LEU A 132 -4.35 -3.10 -17.45
C LEU A 132 -3.61 -3.18 -18.79
N LEU A 133 -2.82 -2.15 -19.11
CA LEU A 133 -1.98 -2.12 -20.30
C LEU A 133 -0.56 -2.58 -19.95
N LYS A 134 -0.21 -3.79 -20.39
CA LYS A 134 1.14 -4.37 -20.24
C LYS A 134 1.96 -4.06 -21.48
N LEU A 135 3.16 -3.51 -21.31
CA LEU A 135 4.09 -3.18 -22.39
C LEU A 135 5.45 -3.79 -22.08
N THR A 136 6.03 -4.48 -23.07
CA THR A 136 7.34 -5.16 -22.95
C THR A 136 8.23 -4.76 -24.11
N VAL A 137 9.52 -4.53 -23.86
CA VAL A 137 10.51 -4.23 -24.89
C VAL A 137 10.62 -5.41 -25.88
N GLY A 138 10.65 -5.09 -27.18
CA GLY A 138 10.64 -6.08 -28.25
C GLY A 138 9.27 -6.65 -28.63
N GLU A 139 8.19 -6.25 -27.93
CA GLU A 139 6.83 -6.62 -28.29
C GLU A 139 6.36 -5.79 -29.48
N GLU A 140 5.73 -6.47 -30.49
CA GLU A 140 4.98 -5.79 -31.53
C GLU A 140 3.60 -5.38 -31.01
N ARG A 141 3.35 -4.09 -30.93
CA ARG A 141 2.09 -3.54 -30.44
C ARG A 141 1.71 -2.31 -31.23
N SER A 142 0.50 -2.31 -31.77
CA SER A 142 0.00 -1.17 -32.52
C SER A 142 0.00 0.09 -31.66
N TYR A 143 0.72 1.10 -32.15
CA TYR A 143 0.78 2.42 -31.54
C TYR A 143 -0.61 3.07 -31.40
N GLU A 144 -1.50 2.86 -32.38
CA GLU A 144 -2.87 3.35 -32.32
C GLU A 144 -3.69 2.64 -31.24
N ASP A 145 -3.54 1.29 -31.12
CA ASP A 145 -4.26 0.50 -30.10
C ASP A 145 -3.89 0.96 -28.67
N ILE A 146 -2.61 1.26 -28.41
CA ILE A 146 -2.18 1.78 -27.11
C ILE A 146 -2.89 3.11 -26.79
N LYS A 147 -3.00 4.01 -27.76
CA LYS A 147 -3.72 5.29 -27.57
C LYS A 147 -5.22 5.07 -27.27
N GLU A 148 -5.85 4.16 -27.99
CA GLU A 148 -7.26 3.84 -27.78
C GLU A 148 -7.50 3.23 -26.39
N ILE A 149 -6.60 2.33 -25.94
CA ILE A 149 -6.66 1.75 -24.58
C ILE A 149 -6.48 2.86 -23.52
N LEU A 150 -5.51 3.75 -23.68
CA LEU A 150 -5.29 4.85 -22.74
C LEU A 150 -6.53 5.77 -22.65
N PHE A 151 -7.12 6.14 -23.80
CA PHE A 151 -8.35 6.95 -23.81
C PHE A 151 -9.51 6.22 -23.12
N SER A 152 -9.74 4.95 -23.44
CA SER A 152 -10.84 4.17 -22.85
C SER A 152 -10.61 3.90 -21.36
N SER A 153 -9.37 3.95 -20.90
CA SER A 153 -8.97 3.82 -19.49
C SER A 153 -8.98 5.16 -18.73
N GLY A 154 -9.47 6.24 -19.34
CA GLY A 154 -9.63 7.55 -18.68
C GLY A 154 -8.37 8.40 -18.62
N PHE A 155 -7.31 8.06 -19.38
CA PHE A 155 -6.13 8.91 -19.45
C PHE A 155 -6.38 10.17 -20.29
N GLU A 156 -5.91 11.31 -19.80
CA GLU A 156 -5.98 12.59 -20.49
C GLU A 156 -4.77 12.77 -21.44
N ARG A 157 -5.06 13.14 -22.69
CA ARG A 157 -3.99 13.51 -23.63
C ARG A 157 -3.54 14.94 -23.41
N VAL A 158 -2.23 15.13 -23.20
CA VAL A 158 -1.57 16.42 -22.99
C VAL A 158 -0.36 16.57 -23.92
N ASP A 159 0.22 17.78 -23.96
CA ASP A 159 1.47 18.00 -24.73
C ASP A 159 2.70 17.46 -23.99
N PHE A 160 2.71 17.58 -22.65
CA PHE A 160 3.76 17.08 -21.75
C PHE A 160 3.13 16.50 -20.50
N VAL A 161 3.49 15.27 -20.15
CA VAL A 161 2.99 14.64 -18.94
C VAL A 161 3.63 15.24 -17.68
N SER A 162 2.81 15.59 -16.72
CA SER A 162 3.23 16.18 -15.44
C SER A 162 2.58 15.51 -14.22
N GLU A 163 1.44 14.83 -14.43
CA GLU A 163 0.63 14.22 -13.37
C GLU A 163 0.16 12.83 -13.79
N PRO A 164 -0.09 11.92 -12.84
CA PRO A 164 -0.68 10.61 -13.10
C PRO A 164 -2.01 10.73 -13.86
N GLY A 165 -2.28 9.77 -14.73
CA GLY A 165 -3.44 9.75 -15.61
C GLY A 165 -3.28 10.56 -16.88
N GLN A 166 -2.09 11.09 -17.16
CA GLN A 166 -1.78 11.81 -18.38
C GLN A 166 -0.95 10.97 -19.35
N PHE A 167 -1.15 11.20 -20.64
CA PHE A 167 -0.24 10.70 -21.68
C PHE A 167 0.01 11.74 -22.77
N ALA A 168 1.18 11.67 -23.39
CA ALA A 168 1.57 12.54 -24.49
C ALA A 168 2.13 11.72 -25.66
N VAL A 169 1.85 12.18 -26.87
CA VAL A 169 2.25 11.51 -28.11
C VAL A 169 3.11 12.44 -28.94
N ARG A 170 4.36 12.02 -29.23
CA ARG A 170 5.34 12.84 -29.95
C ARG A 170 6.15 11.98 -30.93
N GLY A 171 5.76 12.03 -32.20
CA GLY A 171 6.40 11.19 -33.23
C GLY A 171 6.27 9.70 -32.89
N ALA A 172 7.38 8.99 -32.78
CA ALA A 172 7.43 7.57 -32.38
C ALA A 172 7.56 7.36 -30.87
N LEU A 173 7.15 8.34 -30.04
CA LEU A 173 7.21 8.28 -28.60
C LEU A 173 5.81 8.41 -27.99
N ILE A 174 5.53 7.59 -26.98
CA ILE A 174 4.40 7.78 -26.08
C ILE A 174 4.96 7.95 -24.65
N ASP A 175 4.68 9.08 -24.05
CA ASP A 175 4.93 9.31 -22.62
C ASP A 175 3.64 9.00 -21.85
N ILE A 176 3.71 8.19 -20.80
CA ILE A 176 2.56 7.77 -20.00
C ILE A 176 2.87 7.92 -18.52
N PHE A 177 2.00 8.59 -17.76
CA PHE A 177 2.09 8.64 -16.32
C PHE A 177 0.97 7.76 -15.71
N SER A 178 1.31 6.53 -15.38
CA SER A 178 0.41 5.58 -14.74
C SER A 178 -0.01 6.06 -13.35
N TYR A 179 -1.20 5.67 -12.91
CA TYR A 179 -1.68 5.95 -11.55
C TYR A 179 -0.95 5.15 -10.45
N SER A 180 -0.18 4.11 -10.82
CA SER A 180 0.51 3.26 -9.84
C SER A 180 1.99 3.63 -9.61
N PHE A 181 2.51 4.66 -10.28
CA PHE A 181 3.93 5.01 -10.22
C PHE A 181 4.14 6.50 -9.91
N ASN A 182 5.29 6.79 -9.27
CA ASN A 182 5.70 8.16 -8.94
C ASN A 182 6.40 8.89 -10.09
N ASN A 183 6.75 8.20 -11.16
CA ASN A 183 7.40 8.76 -12.35
C ASN A 183 6.75 8.22 -13.62
N PRO A 184 6.69 9.04 -14.67
CA PRO A 184 6.17 8.63 -15.96
C PRO A 184 7.15 7.73 -16.74
N PHE A 185 6.60 7.03 -17.73
CA PHE A 185 7.32 6.16 -18.65
C PHE A 185 7.33 6.78 -20.04
N ARG A 186 8.48 6.70 -20.72
CA ARG A 186 8.66 7.03 -22.13
C ARG A 186 8.88 5.76 -22.92
N ILE A 187 7.93 5.44 -23.77
CA ILE A 187 7.93 4.28 -24.65
C ILE A 187 8.35 4.74 -26.05
N SER A 188 9.46 4.21 -26.56
CA SER A 188 9.95 4.48 -27.91
C SER A 188 9.59 3.34 -28.84
N PHE A 189 9.17 3.67 -30.05
CA PHE A 189 8.74 2.71 -31.06
C PHE A 189 9.63 2.77 -32.31
N PHE A 190 9.87 1.58 -32.89
CA PHE A 190 10.38 1.45 -34.26
C PHE A 190 9.31 0.71 -35.08
N GLY A 191 8.52 1.46 -35.85
CA GLY A 191 7.28 0.94 -36.41
C GLY A 191 6.28 0.63 -35.31
N ASP A 192 5.81 -0.63 -35.22
CA ASP A 192 4.93 -1.13 -34.16
C ASP A 192 5.71 -1.92 -33.08
N GLU A 193 7.04 -2.02 -33.18
CA GLU A 193 7.88 -2.65 -32.16
C GLU A 193 8.25 -1.67 -31.05
N ILE A 194 8.10 -2.07 -29.79
CA ILE A 194 8.57 -1.32 -28.63
C ILE A 194 10.10 -1.45 -28.54
N GLU A 195 10.82 -0.40 -28.93
CA GLU A 195 12.29 -0.38 -28.92
C GLU A 195 12.87 -0.20 -27.51
N SER A 196 12.24 0.65 -26.71
CA SER A 196 12.70 0.89 -25.32
C SER A 196 11.59 1.48 -24.44
N ILE A 197 11.70 1.21 -23.14
CA ILE A 197 10.89 1.80 -22.07
C ILE A 197 11.82 2.46 -21.07
N ASN A 198 11.64 3.77 -20.83
CA ASN A 198 12.44 4.53 -19.90
C ASN A 198 11.58 5.23 -18.87
N ILE A 199 11.93 5.12 -17.58
CA ILE A 199 11.42 5.98 -16.53
C ILE A 199 12.06 7.34 -16.68
N PHE A 200 11.29 8.42 -16.58
CA PHE A 200 11.83 9.78 -16.66
C PHE A 200 11.23 10.69 -15.58
N ASP A 201 11.90 11.79 -15.32
CA ASP A 201 11.44 12.79 -14.37
C ASP A 201 10.45 13.76 -15.02
N ALA A 202 9.24 13.86 -14.45
CA ALA A 202 8.17 14.68 -15.02
C ALA A 202 8.52 16.17 -15.08
N ASN A 203 9.32 16.68 -14.13
CA ASN A 203 9.70 18.10 -14.06
C ASN A 203 10.84 18.45 -15.02
N THR A 204 11.89 17.62 -15.06
CA THR A 204 13.08 17.86 -15.88
C THR A 204 13.01 17.23 -17.26
N GLN A 205 12.08 16.30 -17.49
CA GLN A 205 11.90 15.51 -18.71
C GLN A 205 13.12 14.64 -19.05
N LEU A 206 14.04 14.43 -18.11
CA LEU A 206 15.24 13.62 -18.30
C LEU A 206 14.99 12.16 -17.90
N SER A 207 15.50 11.24 -18.71
CA SER A 207 15.44 9.80 -18.40
C SER A 207 16.28 9.49 -17.16
N LYS A 208 15.72 8.65 -16.28
CA LYS A 208 16.34 8.17 -15.03
C LYS A 208 16.85 6.74 -15.19
N GLU A 209 16.01 5.86 -15.69
CA GLU A 209 16.25 4.42 -15.70
C GLU A 209 15.61 3.78 -16.93
N LYS A 210 16.22 2.69 -17.44
CA LYS A 210 15.65 1.86 -18.49
C LYS A 210 15.07 0.58 -17.87
N VAL A 211 13.85 0.21 -18.28
CA VAL A 211 13.15 -0.98 -17.81
C VAL A 211 12.77 -1.86 -19.00
N GLU A 212 12.61 -3.18 -18.75
CA GLU A 212 12.25 -4.15 -19.79
C GLU A 212 10.75 -4.28 -19.98
N TYR A 213 9.95 -3.97 -18.96
CA TYR A 213 8.50 -4.01 -19.02
C TYR A 213 7.87 -2.99 -18.08
N VAL A 214 6.61 -2.66 -18.31
CA VAL A 214 5.78 -1.83 -17.42
C VAL A 214 4.32 -2.26 -17.50
N ASP A 215 3.66 -2.23 -16.35
CA ASP A 215 2.22 -2.39 -16.20
C ASP A 215 1.59 -1.02 -15.93
N ILE A 216 0.78 -0.52 -16.88
CA ILE A 216 0.11 0.77 -16.79
C ILE A 216 -1.30 0.56 -16.24
N TYR A 217 -1.54 1.07 -15.05
CA TYR A 217 -2.83 1.01 -14.37
C TYR A 217 -3.67 2.25 -14.66
N PRO A 218 -4.97 2.08 -14.95
CA PRO A 218 -5.93 3.19 -14.90
C PRO A 218 -6.15 3.63 -13.44
N ASP A 219 -7.00 4.62 -13.22
CA ASP A 219 -7.42 4.99 -11.88
C ASP A 219 -8.28 3.87 -11.26
N LEU A 220 -7.75 3.21 -10.22
CA LEU A 220 -8.44 2.19 -9.44
C LEU A 220 -8.98 2.74 -8.11
N SER A 221 -8.85 4.04 -7.87
CA SER A 221 -9.17 4.64 -6.57
C SER A 221 -10.65 4.52 -6.21
N SER A 222 -11.52 4.42 -7.20
CA SER A 222 -12.97 4.28 -6.97
C SER A 222 -13.65 3.57 -8.14
N SER A 223 -14.76 2.90 -7.85
CA SER A 223 -15.70 2.46 -8.89
C SER A 223 -16.81 3.50 -9.05
N GLU A 224 -17.18 3.83 -10.31
CA GLU A 224 -18.38 4.61 -10.60
C GLU A 224 -19.64 3.75 -10.52
N ASP A 225 -19.49 2.44 -10.61
CA ASP A 225 -20.57 1.48 -10.54
C ASP A 225 -20.84 1.07 -9.08
N GLU A 226 -22.11 0.87 -8.74
CA GLU A 226 -22.53 0.31 -7.45
C GLU A 226 -22.08 -1.17 -7.29
N GLU A 227 -21.78 -1.84 -8.39
CA GLU A 227 -21.27 -3.21 -8.46
C GLU A 227 -19.74 -3.20 -8.49
N GLY A 228 -19.11 -3.10 -7.30
CA GLY A 228 -17.66 -3.20 -7.14
C GLY A 228 -17.29 -4.30 -6.16
N SER A 229 -15.99 -4.55 -6.01
CA SER A 229 -15.42 -5.45 -4.99
C SER A 229 -14.89 -4.64 -3.82
N MET A 230 -14.79 -5.27 -2.65
CA MET A 230 -14.01 -4.70 -1.55
C MET A 230 -12.53 -5.02 -1.71
N VAL A 231 -11.66 -4.18 -1.17
CA VAL A 231 -10.21 -4.48 -1.17
C VAL A 231 -9.92 -5.82 -0.50
N THR A 232 -10.69 -6.18 0.53
CA THR A 232 -10.57 -7.48 1.18
C THR A 232 -10.75 -8.65 0.21
N ASP A 233 -11.58 -8.54 -0.83
CA ASP A 233 -11.86 -9.63 -1.78
C ASP A 233 -10.68 -9.99 -2.68
N ILE A 234 -9.76 -9.04 -2.89
CA ILE A 234 -8.57 -9.26 -3.73
C ILE A 234 -7.33 -9.69 -2.93
N LEU A 235 -7.41 -9.71 -1.59
CA LEU A 235 -6.30 -10.14 -0.75
C LEU A 235 -6.04 -11.65 -0.87
N PRO A 236 -4.77 -12.08 -0.96
CA PRO A 236 -4.38 -13.49 -0.88
C PRO A 236 -4.79 -14.12 0.46
N ALA A 237 -5.03 -15.42 0.44
CA ALA A 237 -5.51 -16.16 1.62
C ALA A 237 -4.47 -16.21 2.78
N ASP A 238 -3.19 -16.08 2.48
CA ASP A 238 -2.07 -16.04 3.42
C ASP A 238 -1.81 -14.65 4.02
N THR A 239 -2.65 -13.66 3.69
CA THR A 239 -2.55 -12.31 4.26
C THR A 239 -2.60 -12.34 5.79
N LEU A 240 -1.67 -11.61 6.43
CA LEU A 240 -1.64 -11.38 7.87
C LEU A 240 -2.20 -10.00 8.20
N VAL A 241 -3.22 -9.94 9.02
CA VAL A 241 -3.89 -8.67 9.36
C VAL A 241 -3.49 -8.23 10.76
N TRP A 242 -3.05 -6.98 10.88
CA TRP A 242 -2.75 -6.32 12.15
C TRP A 242 -3.83 -5.30 12.48
N MET A 243 -4.30 -5.28 13.73
CA MET A 243 -5.29 -4.33 14.22
C MET A 243 -4.98 -3.91 15.65
N ASP A 244 -5.45 -2.74 16.06
CA ASP A 244 -5.32 -2.31 17.46
C ASP A 244 -6.11 -3.24 18.39
N SER A 245 -7.44 -3.24 18.28
CA SER A 245 -8.31 -4.12 19.08
C SER A 245 -9.55 -4.54 18.27
N SER A 246 -10.01 -5.76 18.48
CA SER A 246 -11.25 -6.25 17.85
C SER A 246 -12.47 -5.42 18.22
N ASP A 247 -12.51 -4.85 19.44
CA ASP A 247 -13.63 -4.07 19.93
C ASP A 247 -13.88 -2.78 19.13
N MET A 248 -12.85 -2.25 18.44
CA MET A 248 -12.96 -1.05 17.63
C MET A 248 -13.68 -1.27 16.28
N TYR A 249 -13.66 -2.50 15.76
CA TYR A 249 -14.07 -2.77 14.39
C TYR A 249 -15.23 -3.76 14.25
N LYS A 250 -15.70 -4.38 15.34
CA LYS A 250 -16.71 -5.45 15.33
C LYS A 250 -18.02 -5.09 14.63
N ASP A 251 -18.39 -3.81 14.65
CA ASP A 251 -19.60 -3.28 14.02
C ASP A 251 -19.38 -2.82 12.57
N ARG A 252 -18.17 -2.96 12.03
CA ARG A 252 -17.82 -2.59 10.65
C ARG A 252 -18.06 -3.74 9.69
N GLN A 253 -18.58 -3.44 8.49
CA GLN A 253 -18.89 -4.45 7.48
C GLN A 253 -17.66 -5.28 7.10
N PHE A 254 -16.51 -4.64 6.83
CA PHE A 254 -15.29 -5.31 6.43
C PHE A 254 -14.74 -6.28 7.49
N PHE A 255 -15.08 -6.07 8.77
CA PHE A 255 -14.52 -6.87 9.87
C PHE A 255 -14.90 -8.36 9.76
N GLN A 256 -16.09 -8.67 9.29
CA GLN A 256 -16.54 -10.06 9.08
C GLN A 256 -15.70 -10.76 8.00
N GLU A 257 -15.31 -10.03 6.97
CA GLU A 257 -14.47 -10.55 5.88
C GLU A 257 -13.05 -10.86 6.33
N LEU A 258 -12.57 -10.21 7.40
CA LEU A 258 -11.24 -10.47 7.95
C LEU A 258 -11.14 -11.82 8.70
N ASN A 259 -12.24 -12.49 8.99
CA ASN A 259 -12.25 -13.78 9.69
C ASN A 259 -11.55 -14.90 8.91
N ARG A 260 -11.38 -14.75 7.60
CA ARG A 260 -10.67 -15.70 6.75
C ARG A 260 -9.15 -15.56 6.78
N PHE A 261 -8.62 -14.49 7.43
CA PHE A 261 -7.22 -14.22 7.54
C PHE A 261 -6.71 -14.44 8.96
N ARG A 262 -5.40 -14.68 9.10
CA ARG A 262 -4.72 -14.67 10.40
C ARG A 262 -4.64 -13.23 10.90
N ARG A 263 -4.90 -13.03 12.21
CA ARG A 263 -5.02 -11.69 12.80
C ARG A 263 -4.14 -11.54 14.02
N ILE A 264 -3.47 -10.39 14.10
CA ILE A 264 -2.72 -9.95 15.27
C ILE A 264 -3.43 -8.71 15.83
N TYR A 265 -3.82 -8.79 17.09
CA TYR A 265 -4.34 -7.66 17.84
C TYR A 265 -3.23 -7.07 18.69
N MET A 266 -2.89 -5.79 18.43
CA MET A 266 -1.80 -5.08 19.12
C MET A 266 -2.17 -4.62 20.52
N GLU A 267 -3.47 -4.66 20.85
CA GLU A 267 -4.03 -4.38 22.17
C GLU A 267 -4.97 -5.50 22.60
N LEU A 268 -5.01 -5.75 23.90
CA LEU A 268 -5.96 -6.73 24.46
C LEU A 268 -7.37 -6.14 24.48
N PRO A 269 -8.37 -6.86 23.99
CA PRO A 269 -9.77 -6.51 24.21
C PRO A 269 -10.09 -6.49 25.70
N LEU A 270 -11.02 -5.63 26.12
CA LEU A 270 -11.47 -5.53 27.51
C LEU A 270 -12.03 -6.86 28.09
N SER A 271 -12.46 -7.76 27.21
CA SER A 271 -13.04 -9.06 27.57
C SER A 271 -12.01 -10.17 27.80
N ARG A 272 -10.70 -9.95 27.49
CA ARG A 272 -9.66 -10.98 27.58
C ARG A 272 -8.65 -10.71 28.70
N GLN A 273 -8.11 -11.81 29.24
CA GLN A 273 -7.06 -11.76 30.25
C GLN A 273 -5.68 -11.81 29.59
N ASP A 274 -4.71 -11.15 30.21
CA ASP A 274 -3.33 -10.97 29.73
C ASP A 274 -2.51 -12.28 29.62
N GLU A 275 -3.03 -13.39 30.18
CA GLU A 275 -2.31 -14.68 30.23
C GLU A 275 -2.17 -15.38 28.86
N GLU A 276 -3.06 -15.05 27.91
CA GLU A 276 -3.05 -15.63 26.56
C GLU A 276 -2.27 -14.78 25.54
N ALA A 277 -1.79 -13.61 25.95
CA ALA A 277 -1.13 -12.67 25.06
C ALA A 277 0.38 -12.87 24.96
N VAL A 278 0.95 -12.48 23.82
CA VAL A 278 2.39 -12.27 23.69
C VAL A 278 2.73 -10.93 24.35
N ARG A 279 3.50 -10.98 25.45
CA ARG A 279 3.87 -9.79 26.22
C ARG A 279 5.17 -9.16 25.70
N PHE A 280 5.11 -7.86 25.51
CA PHE A 280 6.26 -7.03 25.19
C PHE A 280 6.52 -6.08 26.36
N ASN A 281 7.71 -6.15 26.95
CA ASN A 281 8.12 -5.27 28.05
C ASN A 281 8.64 -3.94 27.53
N ILE A 282 7.75 -3.17 26.90
CA ILE A 282 8.07 -1.86 26.36
C ILE A 282 7.42 -0.81 27.28
N SER A 283 8.18 0.16 27.70
CA SER A 283 7.67 1.31 28.45
C SER A 283 7.56 2.53 27.54
N PRO A 284 6.48 3.32 27.65
CA PRO A 284 6.41 4.58 26.95
C PRO A 284 7.57 5.49 27.36
N GLN A 285 8.08 6.26 26.41
CA GLN A 285 9.14 7.22 26.71
C GLN A 285 8.65 8.24 27.74
N PRO A 286 9.44 8.57 28.78
CA PRO A 286 9.07 9.59 29.74
C PRO A 286 8.81 10.95 29.07
N VAL A 287 7.82 11.67 29.55
CA VAL A 287 7.52 13.02 29.05
C VAL A 287 8.49 14.00 29.71
N PHE A 288 9.47 14.44 28.97
CA PHE A 288 10.53 15.31 29.52
C PHE A 288 10.11 16.79 29.74
N ASN A 289 9.02 17.25 29.13
CA ASN A 289 8.47 18.61 29.26
C ASN A 289 9.55 19.73 29.21
N LYS A 290 10.51 19.59 28.27
CA LYS A 290 11.69 20.46 28.14
C LYS A 290 12.69 20.41 29.35
N ASN A 291 12.56 19.41 30.22
CA ASN A 291 13.52 19.18 31.30
C ASN A 291 14.70 18.32 30.80
N PHE A 292 15.79 18.96 30.43
CA PHE A 292 16.98 18.31 29.87
C PHE A 292 17.77 17.46 30.91
N GLU A 293 17.58 17.69 32.21
CA GLU A 293 18.19 16.86 33.25
C GLU A 293 17.55 15.48 33.29
N LEU A 294 16.21 15.40 33.23
CA LEU A 294 15.48 14.13 33.12
C LEU A 294 15.84 13.36 31.83
N LEU A 295 16.01 14.07 30.70
CA LEU A 295 16.45 13.45 29.46
C LEU A 295 17.85 12.85 29.58
N THR A 296 18.78 13.55 30.20
CA THR A 296 20.18 13.06 30.37
C THR A 296 20.28 11.89 31.34
N ASP A 297 19.41 11.81 32.34
CA ASP A 297 19.36 10.69 33.28
C ASP A 297 18.72 9.43 32.66
N ASP A 298 17.78 9.59 31.72
CA ASP A 298 17.14 8.48 31.01
C ASP A 298 18.03 7.86 29.89
N ILE A 299 18.99 8.64 29.38
CA ILE A 299 19.96 8.21 28.35
C ILE A 299 21.17 7.48 28.95
N ARG A 300 21.45 7.65 30.25
CA ARG A 300 22.54 6.96 30.96
C ARG A 300 22.13 5.59 31.44
#